data_0aa84f37f9f5c212a7fb2a2e85d62048
#
_entry.id   0aa84f37f9f5c212a7fb2a2e85d62048
#
_cell.length_a   1.000
_cell.length_b   1.000
_cell.length_c   1.000
_cell.angle_alpha   90.00
_cell.angle_beta   90.00
_cell.angle_gamma   90.00
#
_symmetry.space_group_name_H-M   'P 1'
#
loop_
_entity.id
_entity.type
_entity.pdbx_description
1 polymer ?
#
loop_
_entity_poly.entity_id
_entity_poly.type
_entity_poly.pdbx_seq_one_letter_code
_entity_poly.pdbx_strand_id
1 'polypeptide(L)'
;YSNVNVFKEAAVYPVVFRVEISNNRTPVKMDVMDGMELVGNQNTISPEKFYADINWDKYFNTSAEALSIVDKMAKFPSLSTIADVNGAATVGEAYLVKEFMYDDDGKDDSVMKFINTGGIDKYKSFYGIEYIRYLKGKYMYPVVKTADLKNMSVKRFNESRSSKIIIGGMNKVLECFYDEGDFLAGKSTTIVYNNPHLKVITAILNSTLMSFYYATFYNSMSLAGGFYRIGAPQIKALPIAMPDDKATVETLENLVDEVRELLKSFQEHDDKVQNVLEQIDKIIYRFYGLTDNEILCVENGQR
;
A
#
# COMPACT_ATOMS: atom_id res chain seq x y z
N TYR A 1 -17.03 -2.56 -18.71
CA TYR A 1 -16.80 -1.59 -17.64
C TYR A 1 -17.27 -0.23 -18.10
N SER A 2 -18.03 0.48 -17.29
CA SER A 2 -18.59 1.78 -17.67
C SER A 2 -18.33 2.84 -16.61
N ASN A 3 -17.79 3.98 -17.02
CA ASN A 3 -17.68 5.18 -16.19
C ASN A 3 -19.01 5.95 -16.08
N VAL A 4 -20.06 5.49 -16.78
CA VAL A 4 -21.38 6.09 -16.70
C VAL A 4 -22.03 5.76 -15.37
N ASN A 5 -22.61 6.77 -14.75
CA ASN A 5 -23.41 6.61 -13.53
C ASN A 5 -24.76 5.94 -13.88
N VAL A 6 -24.74 4.61 -14.02
CA VAL A 6 -25.94 3.80 -14.39
C VAL A 6 -26.98 3.83 -13.27
N PHE A 7 -26.55 3.98 -12.03
CA PHE A 7 -27.42 4.05 -10.86
C PHE A 7 -27.35 5.45 -10.25
N LYS A 8 -28.43 6.21 -10.31
CA LYS A 8 -28.47 7.62 -9.86
C LYS A 8 -28.08 7.84 -8.39
N GLU A 9 -28.23 6.82 -7.55
CA GLU A 9 -28.01 6.91 -6.10
C GLU A 9 -26.82 6.09 -5.57
N ALA A 10 -26.08 5.40 -6.46
CA ALA A 10 -24.95 4.56 -6.06
C ALA A 10 -23.69 4.92 -6.85
N ALA A 11 -22.63 5.28 -6.13
CA ALA A 11 -21.30 5.50 -6.71
C ALA A 11 -20.60 4.15 -6.99
N VAL A 12 -21.13 3.41 -7.99
CA VAL A 12 -20.59 2.10 -8.42
C VAL A 12 -20.30 2.13 -9.91
N TYR A 13 -19.24 1.45 -10.31
CA TYR A 13 -18.87 1.26 -11.71
C TYR A 13 -19.40 -0.12 -12.16
N PRO A 14 -20.48 -0.18 -12.94
CA PRO A 14 -21.07 -1.45 -13.36
C PRO A 14 -20.19 -2.15 -14.40
N VAL A 15 -20.13 -3.47 -14.32
CA VAL A 15 -19.57 -4.32 -15.36
C VAL A 15 -20.71 -5.03 -16.08
N VAL A 16 -20.75 -4.88 -17.41
CA VAL A 16 -21.67 -5.64 -18.25
C VAL A 16 -20.86 -6.74 -18.93
N PHE A 17 -21.33 -7.97 -18.85
CA PHE A 17 -20.69 -9.10 -19.51
C PHE A 17 -21.67 -9.90 -20.35
N ARG A 18 -21.19 -10.43 -21.45
CA ARG A 18 -21.87 -11.39 -22.29
C ARG A 18 -21.21 -12.74 -22.15
N VAL A 19 -21.94 -13.77 -21.79
CA VAL A 19 -21.50 -15.15 -21.70
C VAL A 19 -22.17 -15.96 -22.78
N GLU A 20 -21.38 -16.78 -23.48
CA GLU A 20 -21.87 -17.74 -24.47
C GLU A 20 -21.44 -19.15 -24.04
N ILE A 21 -22.38 -20.08 -24.03
CA ILE A 21 -22.12 -21.49 -23.79
C ILE A 21 -21.60 -22.09 -25.11
N SER A 22 -20.30 -22.36 -25.19
CA SER A 22 -19.62 -22.90 -26.36
C SER A 22 -18.54 -23.88 -25.97
N ASN A 23 -18.32 -24.89 -26.82
CA ASN A 23 -17.20 -25.81 -26.69
C ASN A 23 -15.87 -25.16 -27.16
N ASN A 24 -15.95 -24.02 -27.86
CA ASN A 24 -14.78 -23.31 -28.34
C ASN A 24 -14.45 -22.16 -27.38
N ARG A 25 -13.24 -22.19 -26.80
CA ARG A 25 -12.71 -21.09 -25.99
C ARG A 25 -12.16 -20.01 -26.90
N THR A 26 -12.87 -18.90 -26.99
CA THR A 26 -12.40 -17.72 -27.74
C THR A 26 -11.74 -16.70 -26.79
N PRO A 27 -10.83 -15.86 -27.29
CA PRO A 27 -10.28 -14.75 -26.52
C PRO A 27 -11.37 -13.82 -25.98
N VAL A 28 -11.19 -13.37 -24.73
CA VAL A 28 -12.12 -12.45 -24.08
C VAL A 28 -11.71 -11.01 -24.40
N LYS A 29 -12.65 -10.23 -24.91
CA LYS A 29 -12.46 -8.78 -25.12
C LYS A 29 -12.98 -8.02 -23.92
N MET A 30 -12.17 -7.06 -23.46
CA MET A 30 -12.50 -6.16 -22.37
C MET A 30 -12.41 -4.72 -22.87
N ASP A 31 -13.51 -4.01 -22.76
CA ASP A 31 -13.65 -2.64 -23.23
C ASP A 31 -14.13 -1.74 -22.07
N VAL A 32 -13.73 -0.48 -22.09
CA VAL A 32 -14.24 0.56 -21.20
C VAL A 32 -15.16 1.46 -22.02
N MET A 33 -16.36 1.69 -21.50
CA MET A 33 -17.38 2.52 -22.13
C MET A 33 -17.61 3.80 -21.35
N ASP A 34 -17.76 4.91 -22.05
CA ASP A 34 -18.33 6.15 -21.52
C ASP A 34 -19.58 6.49 -22.35
N GLY A 35 -20.75 6.33 -21.74
CA GLY A 35 -22.00 6.33 -22.49
C GLY A 35 -22.06 5.18 -23.51
N MET A 36 -22.20 5.52 -24.79
CA MET A 36 -22.22 4.58 -25.91
C MET A 36 -20.87 4.51 -26.64
N GLU A 37 -19.86 5.25 -26.19
CA GLU A 37 -18.54 5.31 -26.83
C GLU A 37 -17.55 4.41 -26.11
N LEU A 38 -16.68 3.76 -26.87
CA LEU A 38 -15.54 3.02 -26.35
C LEU A 38 -14.43 4.01 -26.00
N VAL A 39 -13.94 3.94 -24.77
CA VAL A 39 -12.87 4.81 -24.28
C VAL A 39 -11.74 3.99 -23.69
N GLY A 40 -10.53 4.56 -23.71
CA GLY A 40 -9.34 3.94 -23.13
C GLY A 40 -8.81 2.74 -23.92
N ASN A 41 -7.98 1.95 -23.25
CA ASN A 41 -7.33 0.79 -23.87
C ASN A 41 -8.26 -0.42 -23.93
N GLN A 42 -8.37 -1.01 -25.13
CA GLN A 42 -9.09 -2.26 -25.36
C GLN A 42 -8.11 -3.43 -25.18
N ASN A 43 -8.46 -4.40 -24.36
CA ASN A 43 -7.66 -5.59 -24.13
C ASN A 43 -8.36 -6.84 -24.65
N THR A 44 -7.57 -7.72 -25.29
CA THR A 44 -7.97 -9.05 -25.71
C THR A 44 -7.15 -10.08 -24.96
N ILE A 45 -7.79 -10.91 -24.16
CA ILE A 45 -7.13 -11.85 -23.25
C ILE A 45 -7.33 -13.26 -23.77
N SER A 46 -6.25 -14.04 -23.82
CA SER A 46 -6.34 -15.45 -24.20
C SER A 46 -7.17 -16.23 -23.19
N PRO A 47 -7.88 -17.29 -23.62
CA PRO A 47 -8.69 -18.11 -22.71
C PRO A 47 -7.86 -18.66 -21.54
N GLU A 48 -6.64 -19.12 -21.78
CA GLU A 48 -5.76 -19.70 -20.77
C GLU A 48 -5.46 -18.68 -19.67
N LYS A 49 -5.14 -17.45 -20.05
CA LYS A 49 -4.83 -16.36 -19.14
C LYS A 49 -6.08 -15.91 -18.38
N PHE A 50 -7.22 -15.78 -19.06
CA PHE A 50 -8.50 -15.42 -18.46
C PHE A 50 -8.95 -16.41 -17.38
N TYR A 51 -8.80 -17.72 -17.62
CA TYR A 51 -9.18 -18.74 -16.64
C TYR A 51 -8.14 -18.93 -15.51
N ALA A 52 -6.87 -18.58 -15.74
CA ALA A 52 -5.84 -18.65 -14.73
C ALA A 52 -5.87 -17.46 -13.76
N ASP A 53 -6.29 -16.29 -14.22
CA ASP A 53 -6.34 -15.08 -13.42
C ASP A 53 -7.61 -14.99 -12.57
N ILE A 54 -7.44 -14.74 -11.28
CA ILE A 54 -8.54 -14.50 -10.36
C ILE A 54 -9.02 -13.05 -10.42
N ASN A 55 -8.09 -12.13 -10.74
CA ASN A 55 -8.37 -10.69 -10.83
C ASN A 55 -8.27 -10.21 -12.27
N TRP A 56 -9.41 -9.87 -12.86
CA TRP A 56 -9.51 -9.34 -14.23
C TRP A 56 -9.44 -7.81 -14.30
N ASP A 57 -9.48 -7.13 -13.17
CA ASP A 57 -9.52 -5.66 -13.08
C ASP A 57 -8.35 -5.01 -13.80
N LYS A 58 -7.17 -5.62 -13.68
CA LYS A 58 -5.94 -5.17 -14.34
C LYS A 58 -6.03 -5.06 -15.87
N TYR A 59 -7.02 -5.70 -16.48
CA TYR A 59 -7.19 -5.65 -17.94
C TYR A 59 -8.06 -4.49 -18.42
N PHE A 60 -8.75 -3.80 -17.51
CA PHE A 60 -9.57 -2.65 -17.88
C PHE A 60 -8.70 -1.39 -17.91
N ASN A 61 -8.71 -0.70 -19.06
CA ASN A 61 -8.01 0.57 -19.29
C ASN A 61 -6.50 0.55 -18.98
N THR A 62 -5.85 -0.60 -19.19
CA THR A 62 -4.42 -0.79 -18.92
C THR A 62 -3.69 -1.07 -20.21
N SER A 63 -2.55 -0.40 -20.43
CA SER A 63 -1.73 -0.62 -21.64
C SER A 63 -1.06 -2.01 -21.63
N ALA A 64 -0.66 -2.48 -22.80
CA ALA A 64 0.06 -3.76 -22.92
C ALA A 64 1.41 -3.73 -22.18
N GLU A 65 2.07 -2.57 -22.18
CA GLU A 65 3.34 -2.34 -21.46
C GLU A 65 3.12 -2.43 -19.97
N ALA A 66 2.09 -1.77 -19.43
CA ALA A 66 1.75 -1.81 -18.02
C ALA A 66 1.39 -3.23 -17.54
N LEU A 67 0.62 -3.97 -18.36
CA LEU A 67 0.33 -5.39 -18.09
C LEU A 67 1.58 -6.25 -18.09
N SER A 68 2.51 -6.00 -18.99
CA SER A 68 3.80 -6.72 -19.03
C SER A 68 4.61 -6.52 -17.74
N ILE A 69 4.65 -5.29 -17.22
CA ILE A 69 5.32 -4.96 -15.96
C ILE A 69 4.65 -5.68 -14.78
N VAL A 70 3.32 -5.61 -14.68
CA VAL A 70 2.56 -6.31 -13.63
C VAL A 70 2.79 -7.83 -13.67
N ASP A 71 2.75 -8.43 -14.86
CA ASP A 71 3.00 -9.87 -15.04
C ASP A 71 4.46 -10.25 -14.71
N LYS A 72 5.42 -9.36 -14.98
CA LYS A 72 6.83 -9.53 -14.57
C LYS A 72 6.95 -9.52 -13.05
N MET A 73 6.36 -8.54 -12.37
CA MET A 73 6.37 -8.44 -10.92
C MET A 73 5.68 -9.63 -10.25
N ALA A 74 4.57 -10.11 -10.78
CA ALA A 74 3.81 -11.23 -10.23
C ALA A 74 4.58 -12.57 -10.14
N LYS A 75 5.77 -12.66 -10.75
CA LYS A 75 6.66 -13.83 -10.64
C LYS A 75 7.44 -13.87 -9.32
N PHE A 76 7.50 -12.77 -8.59
CA PHE A 76 8.19 -12.70 -7.30
C PHE A 76 7.30 -13.23 -6.16
N PRO A 77 7.90 -13.71 -5.06
CA PRO A 77 7.16 -14.19 -3.89
C PRO A 77 6.22 -13.12 -3.35
N SER A 78 5.05 -13.54 -2.86
CA SER A 78 4.15 -12.61 -2.17
C SER A 78 4.71 -12.21 -0.80
N LEU A 79 4.40 -10.99 -0.35
CA LEU A 79 4.87 -10.46 0.95
C LEU A 79 4.54 -11.41 2.11
N SER A 80 3.39 -12.09 2.07
CA SER A 80 2.98 -13.04 3.11
C SER A 80 3.84 -14.30 3.20
N THR A 81 4.71 -14.56 2.22
CA THR A 81 5.66 -15.69 2.28
C THR A 81 6.97 -15.35 3.00
N ILE A 82 7.25 -14.05 3.19
CA ILE A 82 8.49 -13.55 3.77
C ILE A 82 8.30 -12.78 5.07
N ALA A 83 7.09 -12.31 5.36
CA ALA A 83 6.77 -11.55 6.56
C ALA A 83 5.33 -11.81 7.01
N ASP A 84 5.05 -11.56 8.28
CA ASP A 84 3.69 -11.57 8.80
C ASP A 84 2.98 -10.26 8.46
N VAL A 85 1.73 -10.38 7.95
CA VAL A 85 0.91 -9.23 7.55
C VAL A 85 -0.45 -9.34 8.20
N ASN A 86 -0.83 -8.37 9.03
CA ASN A 86 -2.11 -8.35 9.73
C ASN A 86 -2.75 -6.95 9.70
N GLY A 87 -4.09 -6.92 9.75
CA GLY A 87 -4.79 -5.68 10.14
C GLY A 87 -4.40 -5.32 11.58
N ALA A 88 -4.07 -4.06 11.82
CA ALA A 88 -3.48 -3.63 13.08
C ALA A 88 -4.44 -3.73 14.28
N ALA A 89 -5.74 -3.66 14.09
CA ALA A 89 -6.72 -3.86 15.16
C ALA A 89 -8.06 -4.39 14.62
N THR A 90 -8.77 -5.13 15.44
CA THR A 90 -10.17 -5.50 15.22
C THR A 90 -11.11 -4.35 15.56
N VAL A 91 -12.41 -4.49 15.23
CA VAL A 91 -13.43 -3.49 15.59
C VAL A 91 -13.53 -3.33 17.11
N GLY A 92 -13.56 -4.44 17.85
CA GLY A 92 -13.64 -4.43 19.32
C GLY A 92 -12.44 -3.74 19.96
N GLU A 93 -11.22 -4.08 19.51
CA GLU A 93 -9.98 -3.43 19.97
C GLU A 93 -9.96 -1.92 19.66
N ALA A 94 -10.54 -1.50 18.53
CA ALA A 94 -10.61 -0.08 18.19
C ALA A 94 -11.42 0.74 19.22
N TYR A 95 -12.56 0.21 19.66
CA TYR A 95 -13.37 0.87 20.70
C TYR A 95 -12.66 0.83 22.05
N LEU A 96 -12.04 -0.29 22.40
CA LEU A 96 -11.29 -0.43 23.65
C LEU A 96 -10.14 0.58 23.73
N VAL A 97 -9.33 0.70 22.68
CA VAL A 97 -8.24 1.69 22.61
C VAL A 97 -8.77 3.10 22.77
N LYS A 98 -9.96 3.40 22.21
CA LYS A 98 -10.57 4.73 22.33
C LYS A 98 -10.87 5.11 23.78
N GLU A 99 -11.20 4.15 24.65
CA GLU A 99 -11.47 4.38 26.06
C GLU A 99 -10.20 4.74 26.86
N PHE A 100 -9.04 4.22 26.43
CA PHE A 100 -7.75 4.44 27.09
C PHE A 100 -6.94 5.59 26.49
N MET A 101 -7.29 6.04 25.26
CA MET A 101 -6.53 7.03 24.53
C MET A 101 -6.80 8.44 25.04
N TYR A 102 -5.73 9.19 25.22
CA TYR A 102 -5.76 10.62 25.52
C TYR A 102 -4.69 11.36 24.75
N ASP A 103 -4.69 12.69 24.78
CA ASP A 103 -3.73 13.54 24.11
C ASP A 103 -2.67 13.99 25.14
N ASP A 104 -1.41 13.63 24.86
CA ASP A 104 -0.26 13.97 25.72
C ASP A 104 0.98 14.12 24.84
N ASP A 105 1.86 15.07 25.16
CA ASP A 105 3.06 15.36 24.37
C ASP A 105 4.10 14.20 24.34
N GLY A 106 3.79 13.08 24.99
CA GLY A 106 4.50 11.81 24.86
C GLY A 106 5.91 11.79 25.48
N LYS A 107 6.17 12.64 26.44
CA LYS A 107 7.45 12.67 27.18
C LYS A 107 7.55 11.61 28.27
N ASP A 108 6.47 10.90 28.54
CA ASP A 108 6.41 9.85 29.55
C ASP A 108 6.72 8.49 28.92
N ASP A 109 7.77 7.81 29.35
CA ASP A 109 8.15 6.46 28.91
C ASP A 109 7.12 5.38 29.26
N SER A 110 6.12 5.71 30.10
CA SER A 110 5.04 4.82 30.47
C SER A 110 3.92 4.76 29.43
N VAL A 111 3.97 5.57 28.38
CA VAL A 111 2.96 5.63 27.32
C VAL A 111 3.49 5.09 26.00
N MET A 112 2.59 4.60 25.17
CA MET A 112 2.82 4.24 23.78
C MET A 112 2.11 5.21 22.85
N LYS A 113 2.80 5.71 21.86
CA LYS A 113 2.21 6.58 20.82
C LYS A 113 1.16 5.80 20.02
N PHE A 114 0.10 6.47 19.62
CA PHE A 114 -0.91 5.89 18.76
C PHE A 114 -0.89 6.52 17.36
N ILE A 115 -1.08 5.71 16.32
CA ILE A 115 -1.15 6.16 14.92
C ILE A 115 -2.35 5.52 14.19
N ASN A 116 -2.95 6.25 13.27
CA ASN A 116 -3.98 5.75 12.38
C ASN A 116 -3.77 6.29 10.95
N THR A 117 -4.51 5.81 9.97
CA THR A 117 -4.35 6.09 8.53
C THR A 117 -4.01 7.55 8.21
N GLY A 118 -4.76 8.53 8.72
CA GLY A 118 -4.51 9.94 8.41
C GLY A 118 -3.25 10.55 9.06
N GLY A 119 -2.48 9.76 9.80
CA GLY A 119 -1.21 10.19 10.38
C GLY A 119 0.00 9.50 9.74
N ILE A 120 -0.16 8.84 8.57
CA ILE A 120 0.87 8.04 7.91
C ILE A 120 1.19 8.67 6.56
N ASP A 121 2.47 8.73 6.25
CA ASP A 121 3.02 9.15 4.96
C ASP A 121 4.20 8.24 4.59
N LYS A 122 4.75 8.39 3.41
CA LYS A 122 5.95 7.66 2.98
C LYS A 122 7.11 7.96 3.92
N TYR A 123 7.66 6.90 4.52
CA TYR A 123 8.82 6.92 5.42
C TYR A 123 8.65 7.68 6.74
N LYS A 124 7.52 8.36 7.00
CA LYS A 124 7.30 9.18 8.21
C LYS A 124 5.87 9.05 8.75
N SER A 125 5.68 9.51 9.98
CA SER A 125 4.36 9.77 10.57
C SER A 125 4.15 11.27 10.76
N PHE A 126 2.89 11.71 10.79
CA PHE A 126 2.49 13.06 11.15
C PHE A 126 2.19 13.21 12.64
N TYR A 127 2.60 12.26 13.47
CA TYR A 127 2.45 12.33 14.92
C TYR A 127 3.10 13.60 15.47
N GLY A 128 2.33 14.43 16.19
CA GLY A 128 2.79 15.71 16.71
C GLY A 128 2.97 16.83 15.66
N ILE A 129 2.67 16.55 14.40
CA ILE A 129 2.75 17.53 13.28
C ILE A 129 1.34 17.89 12.82
N GLU A 130 0.50 16.87 12.61
CA GLU A 130 -0.90 17.03 12.21
C GLU A 130 -1.84 16.29 13.16
N TYR A 131 -3.11 16.72 13.16
CA TYR A 131 -4.12 16.04 13.97
C TYR A 131 -4.48 14.68 13.41
N ILE A 132 -4.30 13.65 14.21
CA ILE A 132 -4.73 12.29 13.91
C ILE A 132 -6.19 12.12 14.31
N ARG A 133 -7.02 11.71 13.35
CA ARG A 133 -8.44 11.41 13.61
C ARG A 133 -8.60 9.94 13.99
N TYR A 134 -9.31 9.70 15.08
CA TYR A 134 -9.67 8.35 15.48
C TYR A 134 -11.09 8.29 16.02
N LEU A 135 -11.94 7.48 15.37
CA LEU A 135 -13.39 7.48 15.58
C LEU A 135 -13.93 8.93 15.50
N LYS A 136 -14.57 9.44 16.55
CA LYS A 136 -15.06 10.83 16.59
C LYS A 136 -14.07 11.81 17.25
N GLY A 137 -12.88 11.34 17.64
CA GLY A 137 -11.85 12.15 18.28
C GLY A 137 -10.84 12.72 17.30
N LYS A 138 -10.13 13.76 17.74
CA LYS A 138 -9.05 14.44 17.01
C LYS A 138 -7.94 14.74 18.03
N TYR A 139 -6.73 14.28 17.76
CA TYR A 139 -5.59 14.27 18.69
C TYR A 139 -4.34 14.76 17.99
N MET A 140 -3.51 15.53 18.69
CA MET A 140 -2.19 15.94 18.21
C MET A 140 -1.12 14.93 18.62
N TYR A 141 -1.17 14.47 19.85
CA TYR A 141 -0.25 13.52 20.46
C TYR A 141 -1.02 12.35 21.10
N PRO A 142 -1.75 11.54 20.28
CA PRO A 142 -2.53 10.45 20.86
C PRO A 142 -1.62 9.40 21.47
N VAL A 143 -1.85 9.09 22.75
CA VAL A 143 -1.11 8.07 23.50
C VAL A 143 -2.04 7.13 24.25
N VAL A 144 -1.51 5.96 24.58
CA VAL A 144 -2.16 4.95 25.45
C VAL A 144 -1.15 4.54 26.51
N LYS A 145 -1.56 4.45 27.77
CA LYS A 145 -0.67 3.92 28.82
C LYS A 145 -0.29 2.49 28.55
N THR A 146 1.01 2.17 28.62
CA THR A 146 1.51 0.81 28.40
C THR A 146 0.84 -0.21 29.34
N ALA A 147 0.47 0.19 30.54
CA ALA A 147 -0.27 -0.64 31.49
C ALA A 147 -1.65 -1.06 30.98
N ASP A 148 -2.34 -0.17 30.24
CA ASP A 148 -3.68 -0.43 29.70
C ASP A 148 -3.66 -1.37 28.50
N LEU A 149 -2.52 -1.45 27.77
CA LEU A 149 -2.34 -2.40 26.67
C LEU A 149 -2.43 -3.87 27.13
N LYS A 150 -2.21 -4.17 28.41
CA LYS A 150 -2.40 -5.50 28.99
C LYS A 150 -3.86 -5.98 28.93
N ASN A 151 -4.81 -5.06 28.77
CA ASN A 151 -6.22 -5.37 28.58
C ASN A 151 -6.54 -5.81 27.13
N MET A 152 -5.59 -5.65 26.23
CA MET A 152 -5.68 -6.16 24.86
C MET A 152 -5.20 -7.62 24.80
N SER A 153 -5.39 -8.26 23.64
CA SER A 153 -4.83 -9.60 23.45
C SER A 153 -3.31 -9.60 23.54
N VAL A 154 -2.73 -10.69 24.05
CA VAL A 154 -1.26 -10.88 24.14
C VAL A 154 -0.59 -10.67 22.79
N LYS A 155 -1.23 -11.15 21.72
CA LYS A 155 -0.77 -10.95 20.34
C LYS A 155 -0.66 -9.46 20.02
N ARG A 156 -1.70 -8.67 20.28
CA ARG A 156 -1.72 -7.22 19.98
C ARG A 156 -0.68 -6.47 20.81
N PHE A 157 -0.53 -6.82 22.07
CA PHE A 157 0.50 -6.26 22.94
C PHE A 157 1.91 -6.49 22.35
N ASN A 158 2.22 -7.73 21.95
CA ASN A 158 3.51 -8.07 21.37
C ASN A 158 3.74 -7.35 20.02
N GLU A 159 2.75 -7.36 19.12
CA GLU A 159 2.81 -6.66 17.83
C GLU A 159 3.05 -5.15 17.99
N SER A 160 2.45 -4.52 19.03
CA SER A 160 2.64 -3.09 19.25
C SER A 160 4.06 -2.72 19.63
N ARG A 161 4.77 -3.59 20.32
CA ARG A 161 6.14 -3.38 20.82
C ARG A 161 7.25 -3.95 19.92
N SER A 162 6.90 -4.66 18.88
CA SER A 162 7.88 -5.18 17.92
C SER A 162 8.15 -4.17 16.82
N SER A 163 9.35 -4.26 16.24
CA SER A 163 9.66 -3.55 15.00
C SER A 163 8.70 -4.00 13.89
N LYS A 164 8.15 -3.03 13.17
CA LYS A 164 7.13 -3.28 12.13
C LYS A 164 7.07 -2.16 11.11
N ILE A 165 6.45 -2.45 9.99
CA ILE A 165 6.00 -1.44 9.04
C ILE A 165 4.53 -1.14 9.32
N ILE A 166 4.15 0.13 9.36
CA ILE A 166 2.76 0.55 9.51
C ILE A 166 2.31 1.20 8.20
N ILE A 167 1.25 0.65 7.61
CA ILE A 167 0.73 1.02 6.28
C ILE A 167 -0.63 1.70 6.45
N GLY A 168 -0.83 2.84 5.82
CA GLY A 168 -2.10 3.54 5.78
C GLY A 168 -3.17 2.77 5.00
N GLY A 169 -4.39 2.69 5.52
CA GLY A 169 -5.48 1.87 4.96
C GLY A 169 -6.34 2.56 3.91
N MET A 170 -6.10 3.85 3.62
CA MET A 170 -6.85 4.60 2.60
C MET A 170 -6.00 5.78 2.11
N ASN A 171 -5.35 5.62 0.97
CA ASN A 171 -4.48 6.63 0.37
C ASN A 171 -4.55 6.54 -1.16
N LYS A 172 -4.00 7.54 -1.87
CA LYS A 172 -3.91 7.52 -3.34
C LYS A 172 -2.80 6.60 -3.85
N VAL A 173 -1.77 6.41 -3.05
CA VAL A 173 -0.64 5.51 -3.27
C VAL A 173 -0.39 4.71 -2.00
N LEU A 174 0.50 3.72 -2.05
CA LEU A 174 0.96 3.07 -0.83
C LEU A 174 1.81 4.05 -0.01
N GLU A 175 1.45 4.22 1.25
CA GLU A 175 2.17 5.04 2.21
C GLU A 175 2.41 4.23 3.46
N CYS A 176 3.67 4.11 3.85
CA CYS A 176 4.05 3.37 5.04
C CYS A 176 5.35 3.90 5.65
N PHE A 177 5.55 3.62 6.92
CA PHE A 177 6.82 3.89 7.59
C PHE A 177 7.27 2.72 8.46
N TYR A 178 8.57 2.62 8.67
CA TYR A 178 9.19 1.68 9.59
C TYR A 178 9.11 2.23 11.02
N ASP A 179 8.60 1.42 11.94
CA ASP A 179 8.46 1.69 13.36
C ASP A 179 9.28 0.70 14.19
N GLU A 180 10.03 1.19 15.16
CA GLU A 180 10.91 0.39 16.02
C GLU A 180 10.16 -0.24 17.22
N GLY A 181 8.85 -0.06 17.30
CA GLY A 181 8.02 -0.54 18.41
C GLY A 181 7.47 0.58 19.29
N ASP A 182 7.47 1.81 18.77
CA ASP A 182 6.99 3.00 19.48
C ASP A 182 5.48 3.23 19.34
N PHE A 183 4.87 2.69 18.27
CA PHE A 183 3.49 2.97 17.92
C PHE A 183 2.55 1.78 18.10
N LEU A 184 1.41 2.05 18.73
CA LEU A 184 0.21 1.24 18.61
C LEU A 184 -0.54 1.68 17.34
N ALA A 185 -0.68 0.78 16.39
CA ALA A 185 -1.34 1.04 15.12
C ALA A 185 -2.86 0.83 15.22
N GLY A 186 -3.64 1.76 14.68
CA GLY A 186 -5.11 1.76 14.72
C GLY A 186 -5.76 0.82 13.70
N LYS A 187 -7.07 0.62 13.81
CA LYS A 187 -7.85 -0.33 13.00
C LYS A 187 -7.75 -0.10 11.49
N SER A 188 -7.62 1.16 11.06
CA SER A 188 -7.57 1.50 9.63
C SER A 188 -6.18 1.39 9.04
N THR A 189 -5.29 0.61 9.66
CA THR A 189 -3.93 0.37 9.19
C THR A 189 -3.63 -1.11 9.07
N THR A 190 -2.61 -1.44 8.30
CA THR A 190 -2.03 -2.78 8.19
C THR A 190 -0.61 -2.77 8.73
N ILE A 191 -0.19 -3.82 9.42
CA ILE A 191 1.18 -3.98 9.91
C ILE A 191 1.87 -5.16 9.23
N VAL A 192 3.18 -4.97 8.98
CA VAL A 192 4.10 -6.02 8.48
C VAL A 192 5.24 -6.16 9.49
N TYR A 193 5.51 -7.39 9.91
CA TYR A 193 6.50 -7.68 10.95
C TYR A 193 7.12 -9.08 10.78
N ASN A 194 7.99 -9.50 11.69
CA ASN A 194 8.68 -10.80 11.65
C ASN A 194 9.56 -11.00 10.40
N ASN A 195 10.27 -9.95 9.98
CA ASN A 195 11.30 -10.05 8.97
C ASN A 195 12.52 -9.21 9.42
N PRO A 196 13.77 -9.67 9.26
CA PRO A 196 14.96 -8.91 9.68
C PRO A 196 15.21 -7.67 8.82
N HIS A 197 14.66 -7.61 7.60
CA HIS A 197 14.89 -6.54 6.61
C HIS A 197 13.64 -5.69 6.37
N LEU A 198 12.94 -5.31 7.44
CA LEU A 198 11.73 -4.48 7.34
C LEU A 198 11.99 -3.12 6.68
N LYS A 199 13.19 -2.53 6.81
CA LYS A 199 13.53 -1.29 6.12
C LYS A 199 13.59 -1.49 4.60
N VAL A 200 14.17 -2.60 4.12
CA VAL A 200 14.17 -2.94 2.69
C VAL A 200 12.73 -3.11 2.18
N ILE A 201 11.89 -3.81 2.93
CA ILE A 201 10.47 -3.96 2.57
C ILE A 201 9.77 -2.59 2.58
N THR A 202 10.10 -1.68 3.51
CA THR A 202 9.57 -0.31 3.53
C THR A 202 9.96 0.46 2.26
N ALA A 203 11.21 0.33 1.80
CA ALA A 203 11.67 0.93 0.56
C ALA A 203 10.85 0.42 -0.64
N ILE A 204 10.68 -0.90 -0.75
CA ILE A 204 9.92 -1.53 -1.84
C ILE A 204 8.46 -1.08 -1.82
N LEU A 205 7.80 -1.07 -0.65
CA LEU A 205 6.39 -0.68 -0.53
C LEU A 205 6.15 0.79 -0.87
N ASN A 206 7.08 1.70 -0.53
CA ASN A 206 6.98 3.13 -0.84
C ASN A 206 7.47 3.51 -2.24
N SER A 207 8.06 2.57 -2.99
CA SER A 207 8.62 2.83 -4.31
C SER A 207 7.59 3.27 -5.33
N THR A 208 8.05 4.00 -6.32
CA THR A 208 7.27 4.37 -7.50
C THR A 208 6.73 3.14 -8.23
N LEU A 209 7.55 2.09 -8.35
CA LEU A 209 7.15 0.82 -8.97
C LEU A 209 6.00 0.14 -8.23
N MET A 210 6.05 0.07 -6.90
CA MET A 210 4.98 -0.57 -6.12
C MET A 210 3.69 0.25 -6.17
N SER A 211 3.77 1.57 -6.17
CA SER A 211 2.63 2.45 -6.37
C SER A 211 1.99 2.24 -7.74
N PHE A 212 2.79 2.13 -8.79
CA PHE A 212 2.34 1.79 -10.14
C PHE A 212 1.67 0.41 -10.19
N TYR A 213 2.30 -0.61 -9.60
CA TYR A 213 1.72 -1.96 -9.52
C TYR A 213 0.36 -1.93 -8.83
N TYR A 214 0.27 -1.26 -7.68
CA TYR A 214 -0.95 -1.20 -6.90
C TYR A 214 -2.09 -0.51 -7.68
N ALA A 215 -1.80 0.63 -8.29
CA ALA A 215 -2.76 1.38 -9.10
C ALA A 215 -3.23 0.58 -10.33
N THR A 216 -2.33 -0.16 -10.98
CA THR A 216 -2.65 -0.96 -12.16
C THR A 216 -3.42 -2.23 -11.79
N PHE A 217 -2.93 -2.98 -10.78
CA PHE A 217 -3.50 -4.28 -10.42
C PHE A 217 -4.82 -4.18 -9.65
N TYR A 218 -5.01 -3.11 -8.85
CA TYR A 218 -6.21 -2.87 -8.05
C TYR A 218 -7.03 -1.68 -8.55
N ASN A 219 -6.96 -1.37 -9.84
CA ASN A 219 -7.63 -0.21 -10.44
C ASN A 219 -9.13 -0.14 -10.12
N SER A 220 -9.86 -1.26 -10.17
CA SER A 220 -11.29 -1.32 -9.87
C SER A 220 -11.63 -1.05 -8.39
N MET A 221 -10.66 -1.14 -7.50
CA MET A 221 -10.83 -0.85 -6.07
C MET A 221 -10.66 0.64 -5.75
N SER A 222 -10.41 1.49 -6.75
CA SER A 222 -10.33 2.93 -6.56
C SER A 222 -11.68 3.51 -6.16
N LEU A 223 -11.65 4.41 -5.19
CA LEU A 223 -12.80 5.17 -4.71
C LEU A 223 -12.85 6.54 -5.39
N ALA A 224 -13.96 7.25 -5.21
CA ALA A 224 -14.05 8.64 -5.67
C ALA A 224 -12.87 9.48 -5.17
N GLY A 225 -12.25 10.26 -6.08
CA GLY A 225 -11.06 11.07 -5.79
C GLY A 225 -9.73 10.32 -5.92
N GLY A 226 -9.72 9.08 -6.45
CA GLY A 226 -8.50 8.30 -6.72
C GLY A 226 -7.89 7.65 -5.48
N PHE A 227 -8.65 7.54 -4.39
CA PHE A 227 -8.20 6.82 -3.20
C PHE A 227 -8.41 5.32 -3.35
N TYR A 228 -7.46 4.53 -2.83
CA TYR A 228 -7.58 3.09 -2.72
C TYR A 228 -7.86 2.68 -1.28
N ARG A 229 -8.72 1.66 -1.13
CA ARG A 229 -8.85 0.97 0.15
C ARG A 229 -7.75 -0.09 0.23
N ILE A 230 -6.79 0.12 1.14
CA ILE A 230 -5.59 -0.70 1.33
C ILE A 230 -5.77 -1.53 2.60
N GLY A 231 -5.80 -2.83 2.47
CA GLY A 231 -5.99 -3.74 3.60
C GLY A 231 -5.05 -4.93 3.58
N ALA A 232 -5.01 -5.67 4.69
CA ALA A 232 -4.11 -6.82 4.83
C ALA A 232 -4.21 -7.86 3.69
N PRO A 233 -5.38 -8.18 3.12
CA PRO A 233 -5.45 -9.12 2.00
C PRO A 233 -4.68 -8.65 0.78
N GLN A 234 -4.79 -7.37 0.40
CA GLN A 234 -4.08 -6.78 -0.74
C GLN A 234 -2.58 -6.72 -0.47
N ILE A 235 -2.19 -6.27 0.73
CA ILE A 235 -0.77 -6.17 1.14
C ILE A 235 -0.11 -7.55 1.18
N LYS A 236 -0.79 -8.59 1.67
CA LYS A 236 -0.30 -9.98 1.66
C LYS A 236 0.09 -10.48 0.28
N ALA A 237 -0.65 -10.07 -0.74
CA ALA A 237 -0.49 -10.53 -2.12
C ALA A 237 0.56 -9.73 -2.91
N LEU A 238 1.13 -8.64 -2.36
CA LEU A 238 2.11 -7.82 -3.08
C LEU A 238 3.37 -8.63 -3.40
N PRO A 239 3.84 -8.62 -4.66
CA PRO A 239 5.06 -9.32 -5.07
C PRO A 239 6.28 -8.56 -4.58
N ILE A 240 7.17 -9.22 -3.86
CA ILE A 240 8.35 -8.60 -3.25
C ILE A 240 9.63 -9.27 -3.75
N ALA A 241 10.47 -8.50 -4.44
CA ALA A 241 11.81 -8.90 -4.84
C ALA A 241 12.81 -8.49 -3.74
N MET A 242 13.25 -9.44 -2.92
CA MET A 242 14.30 -9.18 -1.94
C MET A 242 15.69 -9.27 -2.56
N PRO A 243 16.65 -8.38 -2.19
CA PRO A 243 18.04 -8.52 -2.64
C PRO A 243 18.67 -9.80 -2.11
N ASP A 244 19.46 -10.46 -2.95
CA ASP A 244 20.20 -11.67 -2.57
C ASP A 244 21.56 -11.35 -1.91
N ASP A 245 22.08 -10.13 -2.12
CA ASP A 245 23.40 -9.72 -1.63
C ASP A 245 23.29 -8.74 -0.46
N LYS A 246 24.16 -8.94 0.53
CA LYS A 246 24.20 -8.16 1.77
C LYS A 246 24.51 -6.68 1.53
N ALA A 247 25.38 -6.35 0.55
CA ALA A 247 25.77 -4.96 0.30
C ALA A 247 24.59 -4.11 -0.18
N THR A 248 23.74 -4.69 -1.01
CA THR A 248 22.52 -4.02 -1.48
C THR A 248 21.46 -3.89 -0.37
N VAL A 249 21.33 -4.90 0.50
CA VAL A 249 20.49 -4.80 1.70
C VAL A 249 20.94 -3.62 2.56
N GLU A 250 22.21 -3.56 2.92
CA GLU A 250 22.79 -2.49 3.74
C GLU A 250 22.61 -1.11 3.07
N THR A 251 22.79 -1.03 1.75
CA THR A 251 22.59 0.21 1.00
C THR A 251 21.14 0.70 1.10
N LEU A 252 20.15 -0.16 0.89
CA LEU A 252 18.74 0.22 1.00
C LEU A 252 18.34 0.59 2.42
N GLU A 253 18.81 -0.14 3.43
CA GLU A 253 18.54 0.19 4.82
C GLU A 253 19.10 1.57 5.19
N ASN A 254 20.31 1.90 4.74
CA ASN A 254 20.93 3.22 4.95
C ASN A 254 20.15 4.33 4.21
N LEU A 255 19.73 4.11 2.97
CA LEU A 255 18.93 5.08 2.22
C LEU A 255 17.57 5.33 2.88
N VAL A 256 16.93 4.30 3.44
CA VAL A 256 15.69 4.46 4.21
C VAL A 256 15.92 5.30 5.46
N ASP A 257 17.00 5.07 6.20
CA ASP A 257 17.35 5.88 7.36
C ASP A 257 17.66 7.34 6.96
N GLU A 258 18.36 7.55 5.85
CA GLU A 258 18.63 8.88 5.29
C GLU A 258 17.35 9.64 4.92
N VAL A 259 16.42 9.00 4.19
CA VAL A 259 15.10 9.61 3.88
C VAL A 259 14.36 9.97 5.17
N ARG A 260 14.30 9.06 6.13
CA ARG A 260 13.63 9.30 7.43
C ARG A 260 14.22 10.50 8.16
N GLU A 261 15.55 10.66 8.13
CA GLU A 261 16.23 11.78 8.76
C GLU A 261 15.98 13.10 8.00
N LEU A 262 16.06 13.08 6.68
CA LEU A 262 15.79 14.25 5.84
C LEU A 262 14.35 14.75 6.03
N LEU A 263 13.38 13.85 6.10
CA LEU A 263 11.95 14.19 6.28
C LEU A 263 11.59 14.79 7.64
N LYS A 264 12.53 14.84 8.60
CA LYS A 264 12.37 15.62 9.83
C LYS A 264 12.52 17.13 9.61
N SER A 265 13.26 17.53 8.57
CA SER A 265 13.61 18.93 8.30
C SER A 265 13.15 19.44 6.94
N PHE A 266 12.88 18.56 6.01
CA PHE A 266 12.52 18.85 4.62
C PHE A 266 11.16 18.23 4.27
N GLN A 267 10.53 18.77 3.21
CA GLN A 267 9.32 18.17 2.64
C GLN A 267 9.70 17.10 1.59
N GLU A 268 8.75 16.24 1.23
CA GLU A 268 8.99 15.17 0.24
C GLU A 268 9.48 15.70 -1.11
N HIS A 269 8.99 16.87 -1.56
CA HIS A 269 9.35 17.49 -2.84
C HIS A 269 10.69 18.24 -2.84
N ASP A 270 11.40 18.28 -1.71
CA ASP A 270 12.74 18.88 -1.64
C ASP A 270 13.73 18.06 -2.45
N ASP A 271 14.60 18.71 -3.21
CA ASP A 271 15.60 18.07 -4.08
C ASP A 271 16.47 17.05 -3.33
N LYS A 272 16.79 17.31 -2.05
CA LYS A 272 17.58 16.39 -1.23
C LYS A 272 16.84 15.09 -0.96
N VAL A 273 15.54 15.17 -0.66
CA VAL A 273 14.70 14.00 -0.42
C VAL A 273 14.50 13.24 -1.72
N GLN A 274 14.14 13.96 -2.80
CA GLN A 274 13.92 13.37 -4.13
C GLN A 274 15.16 12.62 -4.64
N ASN A 275 16.36 13.16 -4.44
CA ASN A 275 17.61 12.50 -4.81
C ASN A 275 17.78 11.12 -4.15
N VAL A 276 17.39 10.99 -2.88
CA VAL A 276 17.49 9.70 -2.17
C VAL A 276 16.38 8.74 -2.61
N LEU A 277 15.16 9.24 -2.81
CA LEU A 277 14.05 8.44 -3.35
C LEU A 277 14.36 7.88 -4.74
N GLU A 278 14.94 8.69 -5.63
CA GLU A 278 15.39 8.23 -6.95
C GLU A 278 16.47 7.13 -6.88
N GLN A 279 17.40 7.22 -5.91
CA GLN A 279 18.39 6.16 -5.70
C GLN A 279 17.72 4.85 -5.26
N ILE A 280 16.76 4.93 -4.35
CA ILE A 280 15.95 3.78 -3.92
C ILE A 280 15.22 3.17 -5.13
N ASP A 281 14.50 3.98 -5.91
CA ASP A 281 13.74 3.50 -7.07
C ASP A 281 14.65 2.86 -8.12
N LYS A 282 15.82 3.43 -8.44
CA LYS A 282 16.80 2.86 -9.37
C LYS A 282 17.30 1.48 -8.94
N ILE A 283 17.51 1.28 -7.63
CA ILE A 283 17.89 -0.03 -7.09
C ILE A 283 16.72 -1.01 -7.24
N ILE A 284 15.50 -0.60 -6.88
CA ILE A 284 14.30 -1.44 -6.95
C ILE A 284 13.98 -1.83 -8.39
N TYR A 285 14.05 -0.93 -9.36
CA TYR A 285 13.84 -1.24 -10.78
C TYR A 285 14.76 -2.38 -11.27
N ARG A 286 16.02 -2.38 -10.81
CA ARG A 286 16.98 -3.45 -11.14
C ARG A 286 16.57 -4.80 -10.55
N PHE A 287 16.05 -4.84 -9.33
CA PHE A 287 15.59 -6.09 -8.70
C PHE A 287 14.45 -6.73 -9.47
N TYR A 288 13.52 -5.90 -9.94
CA TYR A 288 12.42 -6.40 -10.76
C TYR A 288 12.81 -6.59 -12.22
N GLY A 289 14.07 -6.30 -12.60
CA GLY A 289 14.59 -6.49 -13.95
C GLY A 289 13.89 -5.63 -15.00
N LEU A 290 13.53 -4.38 -14.64
CA LEU A 290 12.88 -3.47 -15.58
C LEU A 290 13.88 -2.97 -16.63
N THR A 291 13.43 -2.89 -17.87
CA THR A 291 14.14 -2.20 -18.96
C THR A 291 13.89 -0.68 -18.88
N ASP A 292 14.72 0.11 -19.56
CA ASP A 292 14.57 1.58 -19.59
C ASP A 292 13.18 2.03 -20.08
N ASN A 293 12.59 1.34 -21.06
CA ASN A 293 11.24 1.62 -21.55
C ASN A 293 10.16 1.31 -20.50
N GLU A 294 10.31 0.23 -19.75
CA GLU A 294 9.41 -0.12 -18.64
C GLU A 294 9.53 0.90 -17.49
N ILE A 295 10.73 1.37 -17.19
CA ILE A 295 10.96 2.43 -16.19
C ILE A 295 10.23 3.72 -16.63
N LEU A 296 10.39 4.13 -17.89
CA LEU A 296 9.67 5.29 -18.43
C LEU A 296 8.13 5.11 -18.35
N CYS A 297 7.62 3.90 -18.58
CA CYS A 297 6.20 3.61 -18.43
C CYS A 297 5.73 3.79 -16.97
N VAL A 298 6.51 3.29 -16.01
CA VAL A 298 6.22 3.42 -14.57
C VAL A 298 6.23 4.88 -14.13
N GLU A 299 7.24 5.65 -14.50
CA GLU A 299 7.39 7.06 -14.11
C GLU A 299 6.33 7.97 -14.75
N ASN A 300 5.93 7.69 -16.00
CA ASN A 300 4.87 8.45 -16.68
C ASN A 300 3.46 8.06 -16.19
N GLY A 301 3.26 6.86 -15.71
CA GLY A 301 1.97 6.39 -15.17
C GLY A 301 1.60 7.02 -13.84
N GLN A 302 2.51 7.77 -13.20
CA GLN A 302 2.30 8.50 -11.95
C GLN A 302 1.90 9.98 -12.17
N ARG A 303 1.84 10.45 -13.43
CA ARG A 303 1.48 11.84 -13.81
C ARG A 303 -0.02 11.97 -14.16
#